data_7d3a6dbd6629a301e44fbfbe0e5a9b96
#
_entry.id   7d3a6dbd6629a301e44fbfbe0e5a9b96
#
_cell.length_a   1.000
_cell.length_b   1.000
_cell.length_c   1.000
_cell.angle_alpha   90.00
_cell.angle_beta   90.00
_cell.angle_gamma   90.00
#
_symmetry.space_group_name_H-M   'P 1'
#
loop_
_entity.id
_entity.type
_entity.pdbx_description
1 polymer ?
#
loop_
_entity_poly.entity_id
_entity_poly.type
_entity_poly.pdbx_seq_one_letter_code
_entity_poly.pdbx_strand_id
1 'polypeptide(L)'
;MFLKKKDFSSASAPEFLIVGLGNPGEKYEYTRHNAGFLTLDRLCVEENFKINKIKHKALLGDVKIGGHRCIVMKPQTFMNNSGEAVREAAGFYKIPPQNIIVVFDDISLPCGKIRIRRKGSDGGHNGIKSIIYHLKSNEFPRVKVGVGAKPHPDYDLADWVLSTFKKDELEELKKAV
;
A
#
# COMPACT_ATOMS: atom_id res chain seq x y z
N MET A 1 34.96 3.14 -23.07
CA MET A 1 34.58 2.78 -21.69
C MET A 1 33.22 2.10 -21.76
N PHE A 2 33.20 0.75 -21.79
CA PHE A 2 31.97 -0.02 -21.91
C PHE A 2 31.29 -0.09 -20.54
N LEU A 3 30.12 0.53 -20.41
CA LEU A 3 29.23 0.36 -19.27
C LEU A 3 28.75 -1.12 -19.27
N LYS A 4 29.19 -1.89 -18.29
CA LYS A 4 28.68 -3.23 -18.04
C LYS A 4 27.17 -3.13 -17.78
N LYS A 5 26.36 -3.67 -18.71
CA LYS A 5 24.98 -4.03 -18.43
C LYS A 5 25.01 -4.96 -17.23
N LYS A 6 24.41 -4.54 -16.10
CA LYS A 6 24.14 -5.46 -15.00
C LYS A 6 23.19 -6.54 -15.54
N ASP A 7 23.70 -7.74 -15.71
CA ASP A 7 22.92 -8.92 -16.05
C ASP A 7 21.90 -9.16 -14.92
N PHE A 8 20.63 -8.96 -15.23
CA PHE A 8 19.51 -9.30 -14.36
C PHE A 8 19.18 -10.80 -14.36
N SER A 9 20.05 -11.66 -14.90
CA SER A 9 19.79 -13.09 -15.11
C SER A 9 19.99 -13.98 -13.87
N SER A 10 20.29 -13.43 -12.68
CA SER A 10 20.43 -14.22 -11.44
C SER A 10 19.72 -13.57 -10.22
N ALA A 11 18.72 -12.74 -10.44
CA ALA A 11 17.96 -12.19 -9.35
C ALA A 11 17.10 -13.29 -8.69
N SER A 12 17.27 -13.49 -7.36
CA SER A 12 16.40 -14.39 -6.58
C SER A 12 14.93 -14.05 -6.77
N ALA A 13 14.03 -15.04 -6.66
CA ALA A 13 12.59 -14.78 -6.68
C ALA A 13 12.21 -13.76 -5.60
N PRO A 14 11.22 -12.87 -5.85
CA PRO A 14 10.76 -11.95 -4.82
C PRO A 14 10.13 -12.73 -3.66
N GLU A 15 10.49 -12.32 -2.44
CA GLU A 15 10.03 -12.96 -1.20
C GLU A 15 8.79 -12.29 -0.64
N PHE A 16 8.66 -10.97 -0.82
CA PHE A 16 7.56 -10.18 -0.28
C PHE A 16 6.87 -9.36 -1.35
N LEU A 17 5.57 -9.17 -1.15
CA LEU A 17 4.75 -8.20 -1.89
C LEU A 17 4.33 -7.10 -0.91
N ILE A 18 4.74 -5.87 -1.17
CA ILE A 18 4.36 -4.70 -0.36
C ILE A 18 3.31 -3.91 -1.14
N VAL A 19 2.11 -3.82 -0.61
CA VAL A 19 0.96 -3.20 -1.27
C VAL A 19 0.57 -1.93 -0.54
N GLY A 20 0.62 -0.78 -1.20
CA GLY A 20 -0.01 0.44 -0.70
C GLY A 20 -1.39 0.61 -1.32
N LEU A 21 -2.40 0.84 -0.50
CA LEU A 21 -3.76 1.07 -0.98
C LEU A 21 -4.03 2.55 -1.22
N GLY A 22 -4.82 2.82 -2.26
CA GLY A 22 -5.24 4.15 -2.68
C GLY A 22 -6.07 4.10 -3.95
N ASN A 23 -6.53 5.26 -4.38
CA ASN A 23 -7.21 5.46 -5.65
C ASN A 23 -6.29 6.19 -6.64
N PRO A 24 -6.24 5.78 -7.91
CA PRO A 24 -5.45 6.48 -8.93
C PRO A 24 -6.10 7.80 -9.33
N GLY A 25 -5.28 8.77 -9.74
CA GLY A 25 -5.70 10.06 -10.23
C GLY A 25 -5.38 11.22 -9.28
N GLU A 26 -5.08 12.39 -9.85
CA GLU A 26 -4.65 13.58 -9.11
C GLU A 26 -5.63 14.01 -8.01
N LYS A 27 -6.93 13.91 -8.26
CA LYS A 27 -7.96 14.29 -7.29
C LYS A 27 -7.91 13.49 -5.99
N TYR A 28 -7.29 12.31 -5.99
CA TYR A 28 -7.18 11.44 -4.82
C TYR A 28 -5.81 11.49 -4.15
N GLU A 29 -4.82 12.10 -4.78
CA GLU A 29 -3.40 12.02 -4.39
C GLU A 29 -3.16 12.29 -2.90
N TYR A 30 -3.78 13.31 -2.35
CA TYR A 30 -3.60 13.72 -0.96
C TYR A 30 -4.83 13.45 -0.09
N THR A 31 -5.69 12.53 -0.49
CA THR A 31 -6.82 12.10 0.34
C THR A 31 -6.36 11.14 1.43
N ARG A 32 -7.12 11.06 2.52
CA ARG A 32 -6.87 10.13 3.63
C ARG A 32 -6.82 8.68 3.16
N HIS A 33 -7.69 8.32 2.24
CA HIS A 33 -7.75 6.96 1.67
C HIS A 33 -6.50 6.59 0.85
N ASN A 34 -5.69 7.57 0.46
CA ASN A 34 -4.42 7.37 -0.23
C ASN A 34 -3.20 7.31 0.70
N ALA A 35 -3.39 7.19 2.02
CA ALA A 35 -2.28 7.07 2.96
C ALA A 35 -1.32 5.91 2.62
N GLY A 36 -1.83 4.80 2.09
CA GLY A 36 -1.00 3.69 1.61
C GLY A 36 -0.12 4.09 0.43
N PHE A 37 -0.68 4.78 -0.57
CA PHE A 37 0.10 5.30 -1.71
C PHE A 37 1.17 6.29 -1.26
N LEU A 38 0.81 7.24 -0.40
CA LEU A 38 1.74 8.24 0.12
C LEU A 38 2.89 7.60 0.92
N THR A 39 2.60 6.56 1.69
CA THR A 39 3.62 5.79 2.41
C THR A 39 4.61 5.13 1.45
N LEU A 40 4.12 4.52 0.36
CA LEU A 40 5.00 3.92 -0.63
C LEU A 40 5.82 4.97 -1.42
N ASP A 41 5.28 6.16 -1.64
CA ASP A 41 6.04 7.26 -2.26
C ASP A 41 7.22 7.68 -1.37
N ARG A 42 6.99 7.72 -0.06
CA ARG A 42 8.07 7.98 0.90
C ARG A 42 9.11 6.85 0.90
N LEU A 43 8.68 5.59 0.89
CA LEU A 43 9.57 4.43 0.79
C LEU A 43 10.44 4.48 -0.47
N CYS A 44 9.88 4.92 -1.61
CA CYS A 44 10.65 5.12 -2.85
C CYS A 44 11.81 6.10 -2.68
N VAL A 45 11.60 7.17 -1.92
CA VAL A 45 12.63 8.17 -1.65
C VAL A 45 13.71 7.59 -0.72
N GLU A 46 13.31 6.93 0.36
CA GLU A 46 14.24 6.38 1.36
C GLU A 46 15.09 5.24 0.80
N GLU A 47 14.49 4.35 0.01
CA GLU A 47 15.18 3.18 -0.56
C GLU A 47 15.69 3.41 -2.00
N ASN A 48 15.55 4.63 -2.53
CA ASN A 48 16.04 5.06 -3.84
C ASN A 48 15.62 4.12 -5.00
N PHE A 49 14.32 3.88 -5.15
CA PHE A 49 13.75 3.13 -6.26
C PHE A 49 12.49 3.83 -6.82
N LYS A 50 11.91 3.27 -7.89
CA LYS A 50 10.70 3.81 -8.53
C LYS A 50 9.61 2.75 -8.64
N ILE A 51 8.37 3.20 -8.47
CA ILE A 51 7.15 2.41 -8.71
C ILE A 51 6.54 2.93 -10.02
N ASN A 52 7.01 2.46 -11.16
CA ASN A 52 6.62 3.00 -12.47
C ASN A 52 6.35 1.92 -13.54
N LYS A 53 6.49 0.64 -13.22
CA LYS A 53 6.24 -0.45 -14.16
C LYS A 53 4.77 -0.82 -14.12
N ILE A 54 4.08 -0.70 -15.25
CA ILE A 54 2.65 -1.07 -15.36
C ILE A 54 2.53 -2.58 -15.59
N LYS A 55 1.98 -3.29 -14.61
CA LYS A 55 1.71 -4.73 -14.68
C LYS A 55 0.71 -5.14 -13.60
N HIS A 56 -0.03 -6.22 -13.81
CA HIS A 56 -0.98 -6.77 -12.83
C HIS A 56 -2.00 -5.75 -12.32
N LYS A 57 -2.54 -4.92 -13.23
CA LYS A 57 -3.49 -3.85 -12.88
C LYS A 57 -2.95 -2.87 -11.82
N ALA A 58 -1.64 -2.68 -11.79
CA ALA A 58 -0.94 -1.88 -10.79
C ALA A 58 0.29 -1.17 -11.35
N LEU A 59 0.80 -0.22 -10.61
CA LEU A 59 2.16 0.28 -10.75
C LEU A 59 3.07 -0.52 -9.82
N LEU A 60 4.19 -1.01 -10.35
CA LEU A 60 5.12 -1.86 -9.63
C LEU A 60 6.52 -1.26 -9.56
N GLY A 61 7.20 -1.55 -8.47
CA GLY A 61 8.63 -1.37 -8.28
C GLY A 61 9.27 -2.66 -7.77
N ASP A 62 10.55 -2.82 -8.01
CA ASP A 62 11.36 -3.95 -7.56
C ASP A 62 12.52 -3.41 -6.74
N VAL A 63 12.65 -3.82 -5.50
CA VAL A 63 13.63 -3.28 -4.55
C VAL A 63 14.08 -4.35 -3.57
N LYS A 64 15.29 -4.20 -3.06
CA LYS A 64 15.82 -5.03 -1.97
C LYS A 64 15.76 -4.25 -0.66
N ILE A 65 14.99 -4.72 0.31
CA ILE A 65 14.82 -4.12 1.64
C ILE A 65 15.24 -5.12 2.69
N GLY A 66 16.16 -4.73 3.57
CA GLY A 66 16.64 -5.61 4.63
C GLY A 66 17.24 -6.93 4.15
N GLY A 67 17.78 -6.97 2.94
CA GLY A 67 18.32 -8.19 2.32
C GLY A 67 17.30 -9.03 1.55
N HIS A 68 16.00 -8.69 1.60
CA HIS A 68 14.92 -9.41 0.93
C HIS A 68 14.48 -8.71 -0.36
N ARG A 69 14.32 -9.45 -1.44
CA ARG A 69 13.75 -8.89 -2.66
C ARG A 69 12.24 -8.72 -2.51
N CYS A 70 11.77 -7.50 -2.72
CA CYS A 70 10.37 -7.11 -2.58
C CYS A 70 9.82 -6.57 -3.91
N ILE A 71 8.61 -6.98 -4.25
CA ILE A 71 7.80 -6.26 -5.23
C ILE A 71 6.92 -5.27 -4.45
N VAL A 72 6.99 -4.01 -4.83
CA VAL A 72 6.19 -2.94 -4.22
C VAL A 72 5.14 -2.50 -5.22
N MET A 73 3.87 -2.43 -4.84
CA MET A 73 2.78 -2.18 -5.77
C MET A 73 1.75 -1.18 -5.26
N LYS A 74 1.28 -0.36 -6.18
CA LYS A 74 0.11 0.51 -6.05
C LYS A 74 -0.98 0.00 -6.99
N PRO A 75 -2.03 -0.68 -6.51
CA PRO A 75 -3.16 -1.09 -7.36
C PRO A 75 -3.80 0.11 -8.07
N GLN A 76 -4.14 -0.06 -9.35
CA GLN A 76 -4.77 0.98 -10.17
C GLN A 76 -6.24 0.68 -10.45
N THR A 77 -6.82 -0.23 -9.68
CA THR A 77 -8.17 -0.79 -9.82
C THR A 77 -9.25 0.01 -9.09
N PHE A 78 -8.90 1.12 -8.47
CA PHE A 78 -9.67 1.79 -7.41
C PHE A 78 -9.81 0.90 -6.14
N MET A 79 -10.12 1.53 -5.02
CA MET A 79 -10.05 0.91 -3.69
C MET A 79 -10.86 -0.38 -3.58
N ASN A 80 -12.10 -0.37 -4.04
CA ASN A 80 -13.01 -1.52 -3.90
C ASN A 80 -12.56 -2.78 -4.66
N ASN A 81 -11.69 -2.63 -5.64
CA ASN A 81 -11.18 -3.72 -6.49
C ASN A 81 -9.68 -4.00 -6.26
N SER A 82 -9.11 -3.49 -5.18
CA SER A 82 -7.68 -3.67 -4.88
C SER A 82 -7.25 -5.14 -4.85
N GLY A 83 -8.13 -6.02 -4.38
CA GLY A 83 -7.86 -7.46 -4.30
C GLY A 83 -7.62 -8.14 -5.63
N GLU A 84 -8.19 -7.63 -6.73
CA GLU A 84 -7.94 -8.18 -8.07
C GLU A 84 -6.46 -8.07 -8.46
N ALA A 85 -5.90 -6.87 -8.29
CA ALA A 85 -4.49 -6.61 -8.59
C ALA A 85 -3.56 -7.40 -7.65
N VAL A 86 -3.88 -7.45 -6.37
CA VAL A 86 -3.10 -8.17 -5.36
C VAL A 86 -3.07 -9.67 -5.66
N ARG A 87 -4.22 -10.27 -5.95
CA ARG A 87 -4.30 -11.70 -6.31
C ARG A 87 -3.48 -12.02 -7.56
N GLU A 88 -3.59 -11.19 -8.58
CA GLU A 88 -2.86 -11.38 -9.85
C GLU A 88 -1.34 -11.31 -9.63
N ALA A 89 -0.84 -10.31 -8.91
CA ALA A 89 0.58 -10.18 -8.61
C ALA A 89 1.08 -11.30 -7.69
N ALA A 90 0.36 -11.62 -6.62
CA ALA A 90 0.73 -12.68 -5.68
C ALA A 90 0.80 -14.05 -6.38
N GLY A 91 -0.15 -14.35 -7.28
CA GLY A 91 -0.14 -15.58 -8.06
C GLY A 91 1.02 -15.65 -9.04
N PHE A 92 1.32 -14.56 -9.73
CA PHE A 92 2.42 -14.49 -10.69
C PHE A 92 3.79 -14.68 -10.01
N TYR A 93 4.03 -13.99 -8.90
CA TYR A 93 5.29 -14.07 -8.15
C TYR A 93 5.34 -15.23 -7.15
N LYS A 94 4.24 -15.99 -7.01
CA LYS A 94 4.12 -17.11 -6.06
C LYS A 94 4.40 -16.71 -4.62
N ILE A 95 3.85 -15.55 -4.21
CA ILE A 95 4.00 -15.00 -2.86
C ILE A 95 2.79 -15.41 -2.03
N PRO A 96 2.97 -16.14 -0.90
CA PRO A 96 1.87 -16.54 -0.04
C PRO A 96 1.29 -15.35 0.74
N PRO A 97 0.04 -15.41 1.23
CA PRO A 97 -0.58 -14.31 1.99
C PRO A 97 0.27 -13.79 3.16
N GLN A 98 0.96 -14.66 3.88
CA GLN A 98 1.81 -14.30 5.02
C GLN A 98 2.97 -13.37 4.64
N ASN A 99 3.33 -13.33 3.36
CA ASN A 99 4.40 -12.48 2.81
C ASN A 99 3.85 -11.28 2.01
N ILE A 100 2.54 -11.02 2.11
CA ILE A 100 1.89 -9.85 1.51
C ILE A 100 1.66 -8.81 2.60
N ILE A 101 2.41 -7.70 2.55
CA ILE A 101 2.31 -6.61 3.52
C ILE A 101 1.44 -5.51 2.92
N VAL A 102 0.31 -5.22 3.56
CA VAL A 102 -0.64 -4.21 3.06
C VAL A 102 -0.60 -2.96 3.92
N VAL A 103 -0.31 -1.83 3.29
CA VAL A 103 -0.24 -0.49 3.91
C VAL A 103 -1.50 0.29 3.54
N PHE A 104 -2.25 0.76 4.54
CA PHE A 104 -3.54 1.43 4.32
C PHE A 104 -3.94 2.35 5.47
N ASP A 105 -4.93 3.20 5.21
CA ASP A 105 -5.46 4.17 6.15
C ASP A 105 -6.29 3.53 7.27
N ASP A 106 -6.14 4.03 8.49
CA ASP A 106 -6.94 3.63 9.66
C ASP A 106 -7.50 4.87 10.38
N ILE A 107 -8.82 4.98 10.41
CA ILE A 107 -9.54 6.08 11.06
C ILE A 107 -9.58 5.97 12.59
N SER A 108 -9.25 4.81 13.15
CA SER A 108 -9.20 4.59 14.61
C SER A 108 -7.89 5.05 15.24
N LEU A 109 -6.90 5.40 14.42
CA LEU A 109 -5.61 5.90 14.86
C LEU A 109 -5.46 7.39 14.59
N PRO A 110 -4.90 8.16 15.52
CA PRO A 110 -4.53 9.56 15.27
C PRO A 110 -3.62 9.68 14.04
N CYS A 111 -3.72 10.81 13.32
CA CYS A 111 -2.87 11.09 12.18
C CYS A 111 -1.38 10.96 12.56
N GLY A 112 -0.61 10.27 11.73
CA GLY A 112 0.81 10.03 11.96
C GLY A 112 1.14 8.92 12.97
N LYS A 113 0.17 8.13 13.40
CA LYS A 113 0.41 6.91 14.18
C LYS A 113 0.39 5.67 13.28
N ILE A 114 1.27 4.74 13.57
CA ILE A 114 1.39 3.47 12.84
C ILE A 114 1.05 2.31 13.78
N ARG A 115 0.31 1.34 13.27
CA ARG A 115 0.03 0.07 13.96
C ARG A 115 0.26 -1.10 13.04
N ILE A 116 1.02 -2.08 13.49
CA ILE A 116 1.31 -3.31 12.74
C ILE A 116 0.46 -4.44 13.31
N ARG A 117 -0.14 -5.23 12.41
CA ARG A 117 -0.87 -6.46 12.74
C ARG A 117 -0.49 -7.55 11.76
N ARG A 118 -0.35 -8.78 12.24
CA ARG A 118 0.00 -9.93 11.38
C ARG A 118 -1.19 -10.44 10.58
N LYS A 119 -2.40 -10.28 11.10
CA LYS A 119 -3.68 -10.69 10.49
C LYS A 119 -4.84 -9.91 11.09
N GLY A 120 -6.02 -10.05 10.52
CA GLY A 120 -7.23 -9.45 11.07
C GLY A 120 -8.38 -9.37 10.08
N SER A 121 -9.53 -8.88 10.55
CA SER A 121 -10.69 -8.58 9.71
C SER A 121 -10.44 -7.36 8.82
N ASP A 122 -11.42 -7.01 7.99
CA ASP A 122 -11.35 -5.82 7.15
C ASP A 122 -11.53 -4.50 7.93
N GLY A 123 -12.12 -4.56 9.12
CA GLY A 123 -12.37 -3.36 9.93
C GLY A 123 -13.25 -2.31 9.24
N GLY A 124 -14.05 -2.71 8.25
CA GLY A 124 -14.86 -1.81 7.43
C GLY A 124 -14.10 -1.14 6.28
N HIS A 125 -12.82 -1.45 6.08
CA HIS A 125 -12.02 -0.89 4.99
C HIS A 125 -12.25 -1.67 3.69
N ASN A 126 -12.81 -1.01 2.66
CA ASN A 126 -13.20 -1.66 1.41
C ASN A 126 -12.04 -2.31 0.64
N GLY A 127 -10.86 -1.70 0.65
CA GLY A 127 -9.68 -2.28 0.01
C GLY A 127 -9.24 -3.58 0.69
N ILE A 128 -9.22 -3.61 2.02
CA ILE A 128 -8.90 -4.81 2.79
C ILE A 128 -9.95 -5.90 2.58
N LYS A 129 -11.24 -5.53 2.59
CA LYS A 129 -12.34 -6.45 2.27
C LYS A 129 -12.15 -7.10 0.90
N SER A 130 -11.79 -6.32 -0.12
CA SER A 130 -11.49 -6.82 -1.46
C SER A 130 -10.32 -7.79 -1.46
N ILE A 131 -9.24 -7.49 -0.74
CA ILE A 131 -8.06 -8.36 -0.65
C ILE A 131 -8.41 -9.69 0.04
N ILE A 132 -9.11 -9.66 1.17
CA ILE A 132 -9.56 -10.87 1.87
C ILE A 132 -10.41 -11.74 0.95
N TYR A 133 -11.35 -11.14 0.23
CA TYR A 133 -12.22 -11.86 -0.71
C TYR A 133 -11.41 -12.54 -1.82
N HIS A 134 -10.47 -11.84 -2.45
CA HIS A 134 -9.70 -12.37 -3.57
C HIS A 134 -8.59 -13.34 -3.18
N LEU A 135 -7.95 -13.15 -2.03
CA LEU A 135 -6.94 -14.08 -1.51
C LEU A 135 -7.57 -15.27 -0.77
N LYS A 136 -8.86 -15.20 -0.41
CA LYS A 136 -9.55 -16.17 0.46
C LYS A 136 -8.81 -16.41 1.78
N SER A 137 -8.17 -15.37 2.30
CA SER A 137 -7.41 -15.37 3.53
C SER A 137 -7.36 -13.98 4.15
N ASN A 138 -7.36 -13.91 5.46
CA ASN A 138 -7.10 -12.69 6.23
C ASN A 138 -5.72 -12.73 6.91
N GLU A 139 -4.92 -13.73 6.62
CA GLU A 139 -3.61 -13.97 7.25
C GLU A 139 -2.48 -13.30 6.47
N PHE A 140 -2.59 -11.99 6.29
CA PHE A 140 -1.55 -11.15 5.71
C PHE A 140 -1.20 -10.00 6.68
N PRO A 141 0.09 -9.64 6.78
CA PRO A 141 0.52 -8.51 7.59
C PRO A 141 -0.06 -7.18 7.13
N ARG A 142 -0.33 -6.29 8.09
CA ARG A 142 -0.89 -4.96 7.85
C ARG A 142 -0.08 -3.90 8.54
N VAL A 143 0.19 -2.84 7.80
CA VAL A 143 0.70 -1.58 8.33
C VAL A 143 -0.44 -0.57 8.26
N LYS A 144 -1.05 -0.30 9.40
CA LYS A 144 -2.16 0.65 9.54
C LYS A 144 -1.61 2.04 9.76
N VAL A 145 -1.95 2.96 8.87
CA VAL A 145 -1.50 4.35 8.92
C VAL A 145 -2.64 5.22 9.42
N GLY A 146 -2.48 5.82 10.59
CA GLY A 146 -3.49 6.68 11.20
C GLY A 146 -3.78 7.93 10.36
N VAL A 147 -5.05 8.17 10.12
CA VAL A 147 -5.54 9.35 9.38
C VAL A 147 -6.53 10.20 10.19
N GLY A 148 -6.77 9.80 11.43
CA GLY A 148 -7.69 10.47 12.35
C GLY A 148 -9.15 10.07 12.15
N ALA A 149 -9.94 10.24 13.20
CA ALA A 149 -11.37 9.96 13.23
C ALA A 149 -12.16 11.06 12.53
N LYS A 150 -13.38 10.73 12.09
CA LYS A 150 -14.35 11.72 11.60
C LYS A 150 -14.53 12.86 12.62
N PRO A 151 -14.76 14.10 12.16
CA PRO A 151 -14.91 15.23 13.07
C PRO A 151 -16.14 15.14 13.98
N HIS A 152 -17.18 14.42 13.57
CA HIS A 152 -18.38 14.10 14.36
C HIS A 152 -19.05 12.82 13.87
N PRO A 153 -19.89 12.14 14.70
CA PRO A 153 -20.48 10.84 14.36
C PRO A 153 -21.35 10.83 13.10
N ASP A 154 -22.02 11.94 12.81
CA ASP A 154 -22.92 12.07 11.64
C ASP A 154 -22.18 12.37 10.33
N TYR A 155 -20.87 12.62 10.39
CA TYR A 155 -20.07 12.83 9.19
C TYR A 155 -19.99 11.52 8.38
N ASP A 156 -20.25 11.59 7.07
CA ASP A 156 -20.18 10.42 6.20
C ASP A 156 -18.76 9.87 6.13
N LEU A 157 -18.60 8.57 6.33
CA LEU A 157 -17.28 7.94 6.37
C LEU A 157 -16.57 7.99 5.00
N ALA A 158 -17.31 7.77 3.90
CA ALA A 158 -16.75 7.85 2.56
C ALA A 158 -16.25 9.26 2.27
N ASP A 159 -17.02 10.28 2.63
CA ASP A 159 -16.59 11.68 2.50
C ASP A 159 -15.35 11.98 3.34
N TRP A 160 -15.27 11.42 4.53
CA TRP A 160 -14.09 11.61 5.40
C TRP A 160 -12.83 11.03 4.79
N VAL A 161 -12.83 9.77 4.39
CA VAL A 161 -11.63 9.12 3.84
C VAL A 161 -11.25 9.66 2.46
N LEU A 162 -12.19 10.21 1.72
CA LEU A 162 -11.96 10.90 0.44
C LEU A 162 -11.63 12.39 0.62
N SER A 163 -11.67 12.91 1.84
CA SER A 163 -11.24 14.28 2.13
C SER A 163 -9.71 14.39 2.13
N THR A 164 -9.24 15.57 1.73
CA THR A 164 -7.81 15.87 1.63
C THR A 164 -7.23 16.14 3.02
N PHE A 165 -6.03 15.63 3.27
CA PHE A 165 -5.26 15.99 4.46
C PHE A 165 -5.00 17.50 4.53
N LYS A 166 -5.03 18.06 5.73
CA LYS A 166 -4.52 19.41 5.99
C LYS A 166 -3.00 19.39 5.95
N LYS A 167 -2.40 20.57 5.81
CA LYS A 167 -0.93 20.69 5.71
C LYS A 167 -0.20 20.14 6.93
N ASP A 168 -0.68 20.43 8.14
CA ASP A 168 -0.12 19.93 9.38
C ASP A 168 -0.27 18.40 9.52
N GLU A 169 -1.40 17.85 9.08
CA GLU A 169 -1.62 16.40 9.05
C GLU A 169 -0.66 15.70 8.09
N LEU A 170 -0.38 16.28 6.91
CA LEU A 170 0.61 15.75 5.97
C LEU A 170 2.02 15.76 6.55
N GLU A 171 2.39 16.80 7.31
CA GLU A 171 3.69 16.84 7.99
C GLU A 171 3.80 15.75 9.07
N GLU A 172 2.74 15.50 9.84
CA GLU A 172 2.72 14.39 10.80
C GLU A 172 2.78 13.02 10.11
N LEU A 173 2.07 12.85 9.01
CA LEU A 173 2.15 11.63 8.20
C LEU A 173 3.58 11.38 7.69
N LYS A 174 4.23 12.40 7.14
CA LYS A 174 5.61 12.30 6.63
C LYS A 174 6.65 11.93 7.69
N LYS A 175 6.42 12.29 8.94
CA LYS A 175 7.31 11.91 10.06
C LYS A 175 7.13 10.46 10.48
N ALA A 176 5.96 9.88 10.24
CA ALA A 176 5.59 8.55 10.70
C ALA A 176 5.97 7.43 9.72
N VAL A 177 6.10 7.75 8.44
CA VAL A 177 6.32 6.80 7.34
C VAL A 177 7.71 6.89 6.74
#